data_f00a34f862d7a493e9a2e4fd5b6596da
#
_entry.id   f00a34f862d7a493e9a2e4fd5b6596da
#
_cell.length_a   1.000
_cell.length_b   1.000
_cell.length_c   1.000
_cell.angle_alpha   90.00
_cell.angle_beta   90.00
_cell.angle_gamma   90.00
#
_symmetry.space_group_name_H-M   'P 1'
#
loop_
_entity.id
_entity.type
_entity.pdbx_description
1 polymer ?
#
loop_
_entity_poly.entity_id
_entity_poly.type
_entity_poly.pdbx_seq_one_letter_code
_entity_poly.pdbx_strand_id
1 'polypeptide(L)'
;CKPVKQRGSSCTQVRMARQEPTMKGSNTMAQITMSEMLKAGLHFGHQTRRWNPKMKQFILTQRNGIHIINLFKSLDMIDKAYDFIKTTVAHNGTVLFVGTKKQAQEAIANQATRVNMPYVSERWLGGMLTNFQTVSKRVNRLKELEEMDFSDVHGSGLTKKELLLLEREKDKLNKQLGGIRNMNPVSYT
;
A
#
# COMPACT_ATOMS: atom_id res chain seq x y z
N CYS A 1 40.67 36.57 66.59
CA CYS A 1 40.34 35.93 65.34
C CYS A 1 38.89 36.21 64.96
N LYS A 2 38.64 36.97 63.89
CA LYS A 2 37.28 37.35 63.41
C LYS A 2 36.77 36.30 62.44
N PRO A 3 35.48 35.91 62.42
CA PRO A 3 34.95 34.98 61.48
C PRO A 3 34.65 35.66 60.12
N VAL A 4 35.06 34.95 59.06
CA VAL A 4 34.85 35.35 57.67
C VAL A 4 33.38 35.08 57.26
N LYS A 5 32.71 36.10 56.80
CA LYS A 5 31.35 36.05 56.20
C LYS A 5 31.40 35.31 54.86
N GLN A 6 30.78 34.16 54.78
CA GLN A 6 30.50 33.50 53.53
C GLN A 6 29.36 34.21 52.80
N ARG A 7 29.62 34.67 51.57
CA ARG A 7 28.62 35.24 50.67
C ARG A 7 27.93 34.06 49.98
N GLY A 8 26.64 33.93 50.17
CA GLY A 8 25.79 32.98 49.46
C GLY A 8 25.71 33.34 47.98
N SER A 9 26.22 32.47 47.13
CA SER A 9 25.97 32.49 45.70
C SER A 9 24.62 31.85 45.42
N SER A 10 23.65 32.71 45.08
CA SER A 10 22.34 32.27 44.58
C SER A 10 22.54 31.57 43.24
N CYS A 11 22.42 30.25 43.25
CA CYS A 11 22.36 29.45 42.05
C CYS A 11 21.00 29.67 41.39
N THR A 12 20.98 30.53 40.37
CA THR A 12 19.80 30.74 39.52
C THR A 12 19.60 29.49 38.67
N GLN A 13 18.69 28.63 39.11
CA GLN A 13 18.24 27.51 38.26
C GLN A 13 17.54 28.10 37.05
N VAL A 14 18.22 28.07 35.92
CA VAL A 14 17.62 28.31 34.61
C VAL A 14 16.74 27.09 34.29
N ARG A 15 15.45 27.26 34.59
CA ARG A 15 14.41 26.34 34.21
C ARG A 15 14.28 26.43 32.69
N MET A 16 14.98 25.53 31.95
CA MET A 16 14.74 25.36 30.54
C MET A 16 13.32 24.87 30.37
N ALA A 17 12.44 25.78 30.01
CA ALA A 17 11.11 25.46 29.52
C ALA A 17 11.29 24.64 28.25
N ARG A 18 11.04 23.34 28.33
CA ARG A 18 10.80 22.49 27.15
C ARG A 18 9.60 23.09 26.45
N GLN A 19 9.83 23.88 25.43
CA GLN A 19 8.80 24.21 24.46
C GLN A 19 8.46 22.92 23.71
N GLU A 20 7.39 22.29 24.13
CA GLU A 20 6.72 21.32 23.30
C GLU A 20 6.22 22.06 22.06
N PRO A 21 6.51 21.55 20.84
CA PRO A 21 5.97 22.17 19.66
C PRO A 21 4.45 22.02 19.72
N THR A 22 3.74 23.10 19.97
CA THR A 22 2.29 23.18 19.81
C THR A 22 1.97 22.85 18.36
N MET A 23 1.59 21.62 18.10
CA MET A 23 0.99 21.23 16.84
C MET A 23 -0.30 22.01 16.70
N LYS A 24 -0.27 23.02 15.83
CA LYS A 24 -1.48 23.67 15.33
C LYS A 24 -2.34 22.57 14.71
N GLY A 25 -3.50 22.34 15.33
CA GLY A 25 -4.46 21.37 14.86
C GLY A 25 -4.97 21.72 13.47
N SER A 26 -4.41 21.09 12.45
CA SER A 26 -5.16 20.82 11.25
C SER A 26 -6.05 19.64 11.59
N ASN A 27 -7.37 19.83 11.52
CA ASN A 27 -8.39 18.80 11.66
C ASN A 27 -8.31 17.82 10.47
N THR A 28 -7.16 17.22 10.26
CA THR A 28 -7.00 16.01 9.45
C THR A 28 -7.27 14.86 10.40
N MET A 29 -8.41 14.22 10.23
CA MET A 29 -8.69 12.95 10.89
C MET A 29 -7.63 11.94 10.41
N ALA A 30 -6.50 11.87 11.10
CA ALA A 30 -5.56 10.81 10.93
C ALA A 30 -6.29 9.49 11.21
N GLN A 31 -6.64 8.76 10.17
CA GLN A 31 -7.36 7.48 10.30
C GLN A 31 -6.52 6.42 10.99
N ILE A 32 -5.23 6.68 11.16
CA ILE A 32 -4.25 5.76 11.75
C ILE A 32 -3.49 6.48 12.85
N THR A 33 -3.43 5.87 14.02
CA THR A 33 -2.67 6.42 15.15
C THR A 33 -1.22 5.92 15.13
N MET A 34 -0.30 6.72 15.68
CA MET A 34 1.10 6.34 15.87
C MET A 34 1.24 5.01 16.63
N SER A 35 0.38 4.80 17.62
CA SER A 35 0.36 3.60 18.45
C SER A 35 0.02 2.34 17.63
N GLU A 36 -0.91 2.44 16.69
CA GLU A 36 -1.28 1.34 15.80
C GLU A 36 -0.14 1.02 14.82
N MET A 37 0.52 2.04 14.28
CA MET A 37 1.68 1.84 13.41
C MET A 37 2.84 1.15 14.14
N LEU A 38 3.08 1.50 15.40
CA LEU A 38 4.10 0.84 16.24
C LEU A 38 3.72 -0.61 16.53
N LYS A 39 2.47 -0.89 16.88
CA LYS A 39 1.96 -2.25 17.10
C LYS A 39 2.05 -3.12 15.85
N ALA A 40 1.79 -2.54 14.68
CA ALA A 40 1.93 -3.21 13.40
C ALA A 40 3.39 -3.42 12.95
N GLY A 41 4.37 -2.88 13.69
CA GLY A 41 5.78 -3.04 13.40
C GLY A 41 6.27 -2.24 12.18
N LEU A 42 5.56 -1.20 11.75
CA LEU A 42 5.91 -0.41 10.57
C LEU A 42 7.20 0.41 10.72
N HIS A 43 7.72 0.54 11.95
CA HIS A 43 8.98 1.21 12.24
C HIS A 43 10.22 0.38 11.88
N PHE A 44 10.08 -0.93 11.65
CA PHE A 44 11.21 -1.76 11.23
C PHE A 44 11.53 -1.56 9.76
N GLY A 45 12.73 -1.11 9.47
CA GLY A 45 13.27 -0.99 8.13
C GLY A 45 14.18 -2.17 7.74
N HIS A 46 15.03 -1.95 6.76
CA HIS A 46 15.99 -2.94 6.29
C HIS A 46 17.26 -2.98 7.16
N GLN A 47 18.01 -4.06 7.00
CA GLN A 47 19.36 -4.16 7.57
C GLN A 47 20.27 -3.04 7.05
N THR A 48 21.20 -2.59 7.89
CA THR A 48 22.11 -1.48 7.57
C THR A 48 22.97 -1.70 6.34
N ARG A 49 23.23 -2.96 5.97
CA ARG A 49 23.95 -3.31 4.74
C ARG A 49 23.13 -3.16 3.45
N ARG A 50 21.80 -3.24 3.54
CA ARG A 50 20.87 -3.30 2.39
C ARG A 50 19.95 -2.09 2.36
N TRP A 51 20.49 -0.92 2.49
CA TRP A 51 19.70 0.29 2.47
C TRP A 51 20.01 1.16 1.24
N ASN A 52 19.05 1.96 0.83
CA ASN A 52 19.26 2.95 -0.22
C ASN A 52 19.63 4.29 0.44
N PRO A 53 20.77 4.94 0.08
CA PRO A 53 21.15 6.24 0.64
C PRO A 53 20.08 7.33 0.54
N LYS A 54 19.23 7.28 -0.50
CA LYS A 54 18.09 8.20 -0.67
C LYS A 54 17.07 8.10 0.47
N MET A 55 17.01 6.97 1.17
CA MET A 55 16.14 6.76 2.33
C MET A 55 16.64 7.43 3.62
N LYS A 56 17.85 7.99 3.64
CA LYS A 56 18.46 8.63 4.83
C LYS A 56 17.51 9.63 5.51
N GLN A 57 16.78 10.41 4.75
CA GLN A 57 15.85 11.40 5.27
C GLN A 57 14.65 10.82 6.04
N PHE A 58 14.31 9.54 5.82
CA PHE A 58 13.18 8.84 6.45
C PHE A 58 13.61 7.92 7.59
N ILE A 59 14.90 7.76 7.80
CA ILE A 59 15.46 6.94 8.86
C ILE A 59 15.64 7.80 10.11
N LEU A 60 15.08 7.35 11.24
CA LEU A 60 15.23 8.02 12.52
C LEU A 60 16.56 7.66 13.17
N THR A 61 16.86 6.36 13.26
CA THR A 61 18.05 5.82 13.90
C THR A 61 18.32 4.39 13.41
N GLN A 62 19.41 3.80 13.91
CA GLN A 62 19.69 2.37 13.72
C GLN A 62 19.82 1.67 15.08
N ARG A 63 19.27 0.48 15.18
CA ARG A 63 19.36 -0.35 16.39
C ARG A 63 19.51 -1.81 15.99
N ASN A 64 20.44 -2.51 16.63
CA ASN A 64 20.71 -3.93 16.37
C ASN A 64 20.95 -4.27 14.89
N GLY A 65 21.63 -3.39 14.14
CA GLY A 65 21.91 -3.59 12.72
C GLY A 65 20.69 -3.39 11.77
N ILE A 66 19.58 -2.86 12.27
CA ILE A 66 18.37 -2.55 11.52
C ILE A 66 18.09 -1.06 11.58
N HIS A 67 17.71 -0.46 10.45
CA HIS A 67 17.23 0.93 10.40
C HIS A 67 15.84 1.04 10.98
N ILE A 68 15.59 2.08 11.75
CA ILE A 68 14.27 2.42 12.28
C ILE A 68 13.71 3.60 11.49
N ILE A 69 12.53 3.41 10.91
CA ILE A 69 11.85 4.40 10.08
C ILE A 69 11.18 5.44 10.97
N ASN A 70 11.23 6.70 10.54
CA ASN A 70 10.57 7.82 11.22
C ASN A 70 9.05 7.79 10.92
N LEU A 71 8.27 7.31 11.87
CA LEU A 71 6.82 7.19 11.72
C LEU A 71 6.09 8.54 11.67
N PHE A 72 6.64 9.61 12.25
CA PHE A 72 6.03 10.94 12.13
C PHE A 72 5.97 11.39 10.67
N LYS A 73 7.08 11.23 9.94
CA LYS A 73 7.10 11.53 8.50
C LYS A 73 6.21 10.61 7.69
N SER A 74 6.10 9.34 8.11
CA SER A 74 5.20 8.39 7.45
C SER A 74 3.74 8.79 7.62
N LEU A 75 3.34 9.28 8.79
CA LEU A 75 1.99 9.79 9.05
C LEU A 75 1.66 10.98 8.15
N ASP A 76 2.53 11.99 8.10
CA ASP A 76 2.35 13.15 7.22
C ASP A 76 2.21 12.76 5.74
N MET A 77 2.94 11.72 5.32
CA MET A 77 2.85 11.22 3.95
C MET A 77 1.55 10.44 3.69
N ILE A 78 1.06 9.70 4.68
CA ILE A 78 -0.21 8.99 4.60
C ILE A 78 -1.35 9.99 4.47
N ASP A 79 -1.36 11.06 5.27
CA ASP A 79 -2.40 12.09 5.19
C ASP A 79 -2.41 12.78 3.82
N LYS A 80 -1.24 13.13 3.28
CA LYS A 80 -1.12 13.69 1.92
C LYS A 80 -1.62 12.72 0.85
N ALA A 81 -1.29 11.44 0.97
CA ALA A 81 -1.74 10.41 0.04
C ALA A 81 -3.26 10.22 0.12
N TYR A 82 -3.82 10.27 1.33
CA TYR A 82 -5.26 10.19 1.55
C TYR A 82 -6.00 11.35 0.87
N ASP A 83 -5.54 12.59 1.06
CA ASP A 83 -6.14 13.77 0.44
C ASP A 83 -6.05 13.71 -1.09
N PHE A 84 -4.93 13.24 -1.63
CA PHE A 84 -4.77 13.04 -3.07
C PHE A 84 -5.76 12.00 -3.62
N ILE A 85 -5.89 10.84 -2.96
CA ILE A 85 -6.84 9.79 -3.37
C ILE A 85 -8.28 10.31 -3.27
N LYS A 86 -8.61 10.99 -2.17
CA LYS A 86 -9.94 11.59 -1.97
C LYS A 86 -10.31 12.54 -3.11
N THR A 87 -9.38 13.42 -3.49
CA THR A 87 -9.58 14.36 -4.60
C THR A 87 -9.74 13.62 -5.94
N THR A 88 -8.92 12.61 -6.19
CA THR A 88 -8.99 11.78 -7.40
C THR A 88 -10.34 11.09 -7.53
N VAL A 89 -10.81 10.47 -6.46
CA VAL A 89 -12.12 9.79 -6.45
C VAL A 89 -13.28 10.77 -6.58
N ALA A 90 -13.17 11.95 -5.97
CA ALA A 90 -14.19 13.02 -6.13
C ALA A 90 -14.34 13.48 -7.59
N HIS A 91 -13.28 13.37 -8.39
CA HIS A 91 -13.32 13.65 -9.83
C HIS A 91 -13.63 12.39 -10.68
N ASN A 92 -14.24 11.35 -10.09
CA ASN A 92 -14.53 10.07 -10.74
C ASN A 92 -13.27 9.34 -11.26
N GLY A 93 -12.10 9.58 -10.69
CA GLY A 93 -10.88 8.87 -11.01
C GLY A 93 -10.91 7.44 -10.47
N THR A 94 -10.28 6.52 -11.20
CA THR A 94 -10.15 5.12 -10.80
C THR A 94 -8.81 4.88 -10.12
N VAL A 95 -8.80 4.20 -8.98
CA VAL A 95 -7.60 3.85 -8.24
C VAL A 95 -7.31 2.37 -8.42
N LEU A 96 -6.14 2.04 -8.98
CA LEU A 96 -5.69 0.66 -9.13
C LEU A 96 -4.90 0.24 -7.88
N PHE A 97 -5.40 -0.75 -7.16
CA PHE A 97 -4.72 -1.32 -6.00
C PHE A 97 -3.74 -2.40 -6.43
N VAL A 98 -2.49 -2.32 -5.99
CA VAL A 98 -1.45 -3.30 -6.33
C VAL A 98 -0.80 -3.85 -5.07
N GLY A 99 -0.86 -5.17 -4.92
CA GLY A 99 -0.25 -5.85 -3.78
C GLY A 99 0.14 -7.28 -4.10
N THR A 100 1.31 -7.44 -4.69
CA THR A 100 1.82 -8.74 -5.15
C THR A 100 2.53 -9.54 -4.05
N LYS A 101 2.80 -8.92 -2.89
CA LYS A 101 3.41 -9.60 -1.76
C LYS A 101 2.38 -10.49 -1.07
N LYS A 102 2.71 -11.74 -0.77
CA LYS A 102 1.79 -12.74 -0.19
C LYS A 102 1.00 -12.23 1.02
N GLN A 103 1.65 -11.45 1.89
CA GLN A 103 1.02 -10.89 3.08
C GLN A 103 0.00 -9.76 2.77
N ALA A 104 0.09 -9.14 1.60
CA ALA A 104 -0.77 -8.04 1.19
C ALA A 104 -1.91 -8.47 0.26
N GLN A 105 -1.78 -9.63 -0.39
CA GLN A 105 -2.71 -10.10 -1.44
C GLN A 105 -4.16 -10.10 -0.97
N GLU A 106 -4.43 -10.78 0.14
CA GLU A 106 -5.78 -10.92 0.68
C GLU A 106 -6.35 -9.56 1.16
N ALA A 107 -5.56 -8.80 1.89
CA ALA A 107 -5.99 -7.49 2.39
C ALA A 107 -6.36 -6.54 1.25
N ILE A 108 -5.55 -6.51 0.18
CA ILE A 108 -5.80 -5.66 -0.99
C ILE A 108 -7.02 -6.14 -1.76
N ALA A 109 -7.15 -7.45 -2.02
CA ALA A 109 -8.31 -7.99 -2.72
C ALA A 109 -9.61 -7.65 -1.99
N ASN A 110 -9.67 -7.87 -0.66
CA ASN A 110 -10.84 -7.58 0.15
C ASN A 110 -11.20 -6.09 0.15
N GLN A 111 -10.22 -5.20 0.32
CA GLN A 111 -10.49 -3.76 0.36
C GLN A 111 -10.87 -3.20 -1.01
N ALA A 112 -10.21 -3.64 -2.08
CA ALA A 112 -10.52 -3.20 -3.43
C ALA A 112 -11.92 -3.67 -3.88
N THR A 113 -12.29 -4.91 -3.56
CA THR A 113 -13.64 -5.44 -3.84
C THR A 113 -14.71 -4.66 -3.07
N ARG A 114 -14.45 -4.29 -1.81
CA ARG A 114 -15.37 -3.49 -1.00
C ARG A 114 -15.71 -2.14 -1.63
N VAL A 115 -14.75 -1.50 -2.30
CA VAL A 115 -14.92 -0.19 -2.95
C VAL A 115 -15.14 -0.30 -4.46
N ASN A 116 -15.27 -1.52 -5.00
CA ASN A 116 -15.45 -1.82 -6.42
C ASN A 116 -14.40 -1.16 -7.33
N MET A 117 -13.15 -1.15 -6.87
CA MET A 117 -12.00 -0.63 -7.62
C MET A 117 -11.13 -1.78 -8.16
N PRO A 118 -10.45 -1.60 -9.30
CA PRO A 118 -9.59 -2.62 -9.87
C PRO A 118 -8.38 -2.89 -8.96
N TYR A 119 -7.93 -4.17 -8.95
CA TYR A 119 -6.77 -4.57 -8.17
C TYR A 119 -5.92 -5.64 -8.86
N VAL A 120 -4.66 -5.72 -8.45
CA VAL A 120 -3.71 -6.76 -8.86
C VAL A 120 -3.09 -7.34 -7.59
N SER A 121 -3.46 -8.59 -7.27
CA SER A 121 -3.00 -9.28 -6.06
C SER A 121 -1.91 -10.31 -6.33
N GLU A 122 -1.88 -10.94 -7.50
CA GLU A 122 -0.95 -12.02 -7.79
C GLU A 122 0.37 -11.50 -8.38
N ARG A 123 0.46 -11.42 -9.69
CA ARG A 123 1.67 -11.01 -10.40
C ARG A 123 1.39 -9.83 -11.29
N TRP A 124 2.23 -8.80 -11.19
CA TRP A 124 2.22 -7.72 -12.15
C TRP A 124 2.66 -8.23 -13.53
N LEU A 125 1.78 -8.15 -14.50
CA LEU A 125 2.11 -8.52 -15.89
C LEU A 125 2.80 -7.35 -16.58
N GLY A 126 3.88 -7.64 -17.31
CA GLY A 126 4.56 -6.62 -18.11
C GLY A 126 3.61 -6.00 -19.15
N GLY A 127 3.63 -4.68 -19.27
CA GLY A 127 2.77 -3.95 -20.19
C GLY A 127 1.30 -3.82 -19.75
N MET A 128 0.96 -4.10 -18.49
CA MET A 128 -0.41 -4.03 -18.00
C MET A 128 -1.05 -2.64 -18.17
N LEU A 129 -0.27 -1.59 -18.07
CA LEU A 129 -0.72 -0.22 -18.33
C LEU A 129 -0.29 0.26 -19.71
N THR A 130 0.94 0.00 -20.12
CA THR A 130 1.54 0.52 -21.37
C THR A 130 1.05 -0.21 -22.62
N ASN A 131 0.69 -1.49 -22.53
CA ASN A 131 0.15 -2.31 -23.62
C ASN A 131 -1.19 -2.92 -23.22
N PHE A 132 -2.10 -2.07 -22.77
CA PHE A 132 -3.41 -2.51 -22.28
C PHE A 132 -4.24 -3.22 -23.35
N GLN A 133 -4.03 -2.90 -24.64
CA GLN A 133 -4.71 -3.57 -25.74
C GLN A 133 -4.49 -5.09 -25.73
N THR A 134 -3.26 -5.54 -25.46
CA THR A 134 -2.95 -6.98 -25.36
C THR A 134 -3.54 -7.60 -24.10
N VAL A 135 -3.56 -6.86 -22.99
CA VAL A 135 -4.17 -7.30 -21.74
C VAL A 135 -5.69 -7.42 -21.90
N SER A 136 -6.32 -6.46 -22.56
CA SER A 136 -7.76 -6.45 -22.84
C SER A 136 -8.19 -7.68 -23.65
N LYS A 137 -7.41 -8.10 -24.65
CA LYS A 137 -7.70 -9.34 -25.39
C LYS A 137 -7.73 -10.56 -24.47
N ARG A 138 -6.84 -10.65 -23.47
CA ARG A 138 -6.85 -11.74 -22.51
C ARG A 138 -8.00 -11.64 -21.50
N VAL A 139 -8.41 -10.41 -21.12
CA VAL A 139 -9.59 -10.18 -20.28
C VAL A 139 -10.86 -10.59 -21.05
N ASN A 140 -10.96 -10.27 -22.34
CA ASN A 140 -12.09 -10.71 -23.16
C ASN A 140 -12.12 -12.24 -23.29
N ARG A 141 -10.94 -12.87 -23.47
CA ARG A 141 -10.84 -14.35 -23.46
C ARG A 141 -11.31 -14.95 -22.13
N LEU A 142 -11.02 -14.31 -21.01
CA LEU A 142 -11.53 -14.75 -19.72
C LEU A 142 -13.07 -14.65 -19.67
N LYS A 143 -13.67 -13.58 -20.17
CA LYS A 143 -15.12 -13.42 -20.23
C LYS A 143 -15.77 -14.47 -21.12
N GLU A 144 -15.20 -14.75 -22.28
CA GLU A 144 -15.66 -15.85 -23.17
C GLU A 144 -15.66 -17.20 -22.44
N LEU A 145 -14.56 -17.50 -21.71
CA LEU A 145 -14.45 -18.74 -20.94
C LEU A 145 -15.40 -18.79 -19.73
N GLU A 146 -15.82 -17.64 -19.20
CA GLU A 146 -16.82 -17.58 -18.12
C GLU A 146 -18.23 -17.82 -18.63
N GLU A 147 -18.54 -17.40 -19.86
CA GLU A 147 -19.81 -17.62 -20.53
C GLU A 147 -19.98 -19.06 -21.03
N MET A 148 -18.88 -19.80 -21.19
CA MET A 148 -18.93 -21.21 -21.58
C MET A 148 -19.45 -22.08 -20.45
N ASP A 149 -20.41 -22.97 -20.77
CA ASP A 149 -20.95 -23.95 -19.85
C ASP A 149 -20.07 -25.21 -19.87
N PHE A 150 -19.31 -25.44 -18.78
CA PHE A 150 -18.42 -26.60 -18.64
C PHE A 150 -19.14 -27.88 -18.18
N SER A 151 -20.42 -27.79 -17.83
CA SER A 151 -21.21 -28.91 -17.32
C SER A 151 -21.70 -29.80 -18.45
N ASP A 152 -21.99 -29.23 -19.63
CA ASP A 152 -22.57 -29.95 -20.76
C ASP A 152 -21.51 -30.45 -21.75
N VAL A 153 -21.04 -31.67 -21.51
CA VAL A 153 -20.09 -32.36 -22.41
C VAL A 153 -20.72 -32.70 -23.76
N HIS A 154 -22.05 -32.94 -23.80
CA HIS A 154 -22.76 -33.35 -25.01
C HIS A 154 -23.19 -32.15 -25.90
N GLY A 155 -23.40 -30.97 -25.32
CA GLY A 155 -23.83 -29.77 -26.09
C GLY A 155 -22.67 -29.00 -26.72
N SER A 156 -21.47 -29.11 -26.15
CA SER A 156 -20.30 -28.33 -26.62
C SER A 156 -19.50 -29.04 -27.75
N GLY A 157 -19.75 -30.30 -28.02
CA GLY A 157 -18.98 -31.10 -29.01
C GLY A 157 -17.49 -31.28 -28.64
N LEU A 158 -17.08 -30.90 -27.43
CA LEU A 158 -15.71 -31.00 -26.95
C LEU A 158 -15.49 -32.26 -26.11
N THR A 159 -14.28 -32.79 -26.16
CA THR A 159 -13.91 -33.93 -25.32
C THR A 159 -13.72 -33.52 -23.87
N LYS A 160 -13.92 -34.43 -22.91
CA LYS A 160 -13.68 -34.16 -21.47
C LYS A 160 -12.27 -33.60 -21.18
N LYS A 161 -11.27 -34.03 -21.96
CA LYS A 161 -9.90 -33.56 -21.83
C LYS A 161 -9.77 -32.10 -22.25
N GLU A 162 -10.45 -31.66 -23.31
CA GLU A 162 -10.44 -30.30 -23.80
C GLU A 162 -11.17 -29.37 -22.83
N LEU A 163 -12.32 -29.80 -22.31
CA LEU A 163 -13.04 -29.06 -21.29
C LEU A 163 -12.16 -28.81 -20.04
N LEU A 164 -11.48 -29.81 -19.54
CA LEU A 164 -10.57 -29.68 -18.41
C LEU A 164 -9.39 -28.72 -18.70
N LEU A 165 -8.89 -28.69 -19.94
CA LEU A 165 -7.84 -27.75 -20.32
C LEU A 165 -8.37 -26.30 -20.35
N LEU A 166 -9.57 -26.07 -20.86
CA LEU A 166 -10.21 -24.75 -20.86
C LEU A 166 -10.55 -24.28 -19.45
N GLU A 167 -11.03 -25.17 -18.58
CA GLU A 167 -11.27 -24.87 -17.16
C GLU A 167 -9.99 -24.42 -16.45
N ARG A 168 -8.89 -25.13 -16.65
CA ARG A 168 -7.57 -24.75 -16.12
C ARG A 168 -7.07 -23.43 -16.68
N GLU A 169 -7.34 -23.14 -17.96
CA GLU A 169 -7.04 -21.85 -18.57
C GLU A 169 -7.86 -20.73 -17.91
N LYS A 170 -9.15 -20.93 -17.73
CA LYS A 170 -10.06 -20.01 -17.02
C LYS A 170 -9.56 -19.70 -15.62
N ASP A 171 -9.23 -20.71 -14.83
CA ASP A 171 -8.73 -20.54 -13.46
C ASP A 171 -7.44 -19.74 -13.42
N LYS A 172 -6.52 -20.07 -14.34
CA LYS A 172 -5.25 -19.34 -14.45
C LYS A 172 -5.45 -17.87 -14.83
N LEU A 173 -6.32 -17.59 -15.78
CA LEU A 173 -6.63 -16.22 -16.20
C LEU A 173 -7.37 -15.46 -15.11
N ASN A 174 -8.34 -16.08 -14.46
CA ASN A 174 -9.10 -15.49 -13.37
C ASN A 174 -8.19 -15.13 -12.19
N LYS A 175 -7.27 -16.00 -11.82
CA LYS A 175 -6.28 -15.72 -10.78
C LYS A 175 -5.39 -14.51 -11.11
N GLN A 176 -5.01 -14.32 -12.37
CA GLN A 176 -4.09 -13.26 -12.80
C GLN A 176 -4.79 -11.95 -13.16
N LEU A 177 -5.98 -12.01 -13.73
CA LEU A 177 -6.67 -10.87 -14.36
C LEU A 177 -8.04 -10.57 -13.74
N GLY A 178 -8.54 -11.41 -12.85
CA GLY A 178 -9.87 -11.26 -12.27
C GLY A 178 -10.11 -9.89 -11.64
N GLY A 179 -9.11 -9.33 -10.97
CA GLY A 179 -9.21 -8.01 -10.32
C GLY A 179 -9.24 -6.81 -11.29
N ILE A 180 -8.83 -6.99 -12.54
CA ILE A 180 -8.83 -5.91 -13.57
C ILE A 180 -9.90 -6.11 -14.65
N ARG A 181 -10.85 -7.03 -14.44
CA ARG A 181 -11.91 -7.37 -15.41
C ARG A 181 -12.68 -6.15 -15.92
N ASN A 182 -12.97 -5.20 -15.05
CA ASN A 182 -13.78 -4.01 -15.34
C ASN A 182 -12.92 -2.75 -15.54
N MET A 183 -11.60 -2.92 -15.72
CA MET A 183 -10.71 -1.80 -15.90
C MET A 183 -10.81 -1.25 -17.34
N ASN A 184 -11.02 0.04 -17.45
CA ASN A 184 -10.97 0.74 -18.73
C ASN A 184 -9.51 1.01 -19.16
N PRO A 185 -9.26 1.19 -20.47
CA PRO A 185 -7.95 1.63 -20.96
C PRO A 185 -7.50 2.89 -20.24
N VAL A 186 -6.25 2.90 -19.77
CA VAL A 186 -5.67 4.09 -19.15
C VAL A 186 -5.31 5.07 -20.26
N SER A 187 -5.91 6.26 -20.25
CA SER A 187 -5.46 7.37 -21.07
C SER A 187 -4.25 8.02 -20.41
N TYR A 188 -3.11 7.98 -21.08
CA TYR A 188 -1.93 8.74 -20.68
C TYR A 188 -2.07 10.16 -21.26
N THR A 189 -2.64 11.05 -20.49
CA THR A 189 -2.63 12.49 -20.73
C THR A 189 -1.77 13.18 -19.69
#